data_d3c3bc47e88b0999bd53b6594e13be92
#
_entry.id   d3c3bc47e88b0999bd53b6594e13be92
#
_cell.length_a   1.000
_cell.length_b   1.000
_cell.length_c   1.000
_cell.angle_alpha   90.00
_cell.angle_beta   90.00
_cell.angle_gamma   90.00
#
_symmetry.space_group_name_H-M   'P 1'
#
loop_
_entity.id
_entity.type
_entity.pdbx_description
1 polymer ?
#
loop_
_entity_poly.entity_id
_entity_poly.type
_entity_poly.pdbx_seq_one_letter_code
_entity_poly.pdbx_strand_id
1 'polypeptide(L)'
;MERKNAWKTYSEEDISKLNAISAEYVKFLDNGKTERECVAQTVEMAKAKGYRDLNTVIANGEKLNPGDCVYSDFMGKALMLFKIGKQPIFKGLNIVGAHIDSPRIDLKQNPLYEDTDFAYLDTHYYGGIKKYQWVAMPLAMHGVVAKKDGTLVNIVVGEDPSDPVIGISDLLPHLSRDQMSKKGSVVIEGEELNIIIGSKPLNDEEKEPVKAAVLALLKEKYDIEEEDFLSAELEVVPAGAARDFGLDRSMIIGYGHDDRVCAYASVNAILSIDETPEYTCCCLLADKEEIGSVGATGMHGKYFENAVAELVNATGDYSDLLVRRALTACRMLSCDVSAGYDPNFAGVFERKNSAYLGRGVCFNKYTGSGGKSGSNDANAEYMGKLRRLMDDANVNFQTAELGKVDQGGGGTIAYICANYGMEGIDSGVAVLSMHAPWEIISKADLYEAVKAYHAFMLKA
;
A
#
# COMPACT_ATOMS: atom_id res chain seq x y z
N MET A 1 10.32 11.83 -26.12
CA MET A 1 10.12 10.54 -26.83
C MET A 1 8.78 9.99 -26.38
N GLU A 2 7.83 9.79 -27.30
CA GLU A 2 6.52 9.28 -26.94
C GLU A 2 6.57 7.74 -26.87
N ARG A 3 6.24 7.16 -25.73
CA ARG A 3 6.11 5.70 -25.58
C ARG A 3 4.74 5.24 -26.10
N LYS A 4 4.71 4.11 -26.78
CA LYS A 4 3.46 3.55 -27.32
C LYS A 4 2.54 3.10 -26.18
N ASN A 5 1.25 3.12 -26.43
CA ASN A 5 0.29 2.47 -25.56
C ASN A 5 0.54 0.95 -25.58
N ALA A 6 0.72 0.34 -24.41
CA ALA A 6 1.10 -1.05 -24.24
C ALA A 6 0.08 -2.03 -24.84
N TRP A 7 -1.21 -1.70 -24.79
CA TRP A 7 -2.27 -2.51 -25.41
C TRP A 7 -2.05 -2.79 -26.91
N LYS A 8 -1.29 -1.92 -27.61
CA LYS A 8 -0.96 -2.10 -29.03
C LYS A 8 0.19 -3.08 -29.27
N THR A 9 0.84 -3.55 -28.20
CA THR A 9 2.03 -4.43 -28.29
C THR A 9 1.73 -5.86 -27.88
N TYR A 10 0.57 -6.13 -27.31
CA TYR A 10 0.22 -7.41 -26.72
C TYR A 10 -0.25 -8.44 -27.75
N SER A 11 0.24 -9.67 -27.57
CA SER A 11 -0.29 -10.88 -28.18
C SER A 11 -1.51 -11.38 -27.42
N GLU A 12 -2.21 -12.39 -27.98
CA GLU A 12 -3.32 -13.08 -27.27
C GLU A 12 -2.84 -13.74 -25.96
N GLU A 13 -1.60 -14.25 -25.94
CA GLU A 13 -1.00 -14.83 -24.75
C GLU A 13 -0.75 -13.77 -23.67
N ASP A 14 -0.25 -12.58 -24.07
CA ASP A 14 -0.08 -11.46 -23.13
C ASP A 14 -1.42 -11.02 -22.53
N ILE A 15 -2.47 -10.93 -23.33
CA ILE A 15 -3.81 -10.59 -22.86
C ILE A 15 -4.34 -11.63 -21.88
N SER A 16 -4.11 -12.93 -22.13
CA SER A 16 -4.49 -13.99 -21.21
C SER A 16 -3.79 -13.88 -19.86
N LYS A 17 -2.46 -13.66 -19.85
CA LYS A 17 -1.65 -13.46 -18.65
C LYS A 17 -2.07 -12.20 -17.89
N LEU A 18 -2.26 -11.09 -18.61
CA LEU A 18 -2.74 -9.83 -18.05
C LEU A 18 -4.08 -9.99 -17.33
N ASN A 19 -5.03 -10.69 -17.95
CA ASN A 19 -6.34 -10.93 -17.34
C ASN A 19 -6.24 -11.82 -16.09
N ALA A 20 -5.39 -12.85 -16.11
CA ALA A 20 -5.14 -13.71 -14.96
C ALA A 20 -4.53 -12.92 -13.79
N ILE A 21 -3.47 -12.15 -14.05
CA ILE A 21 -2.83 -11.29 -13.05
C ILE A 21 -3.83 -10.26 -12.50
N SER A 22 -4.63 -9.63 -13.36
CA SER A 22 -5.63 -8.65 -12.94
C SER A 22 -6.70 -9.25 -12.04
N ALA A 23 -7.17 -10.47 -12.34
CA ALA A 23 -8.15 -11.17 -11.51
C ALA A 23 -7.61 -11.54 -10.13
N GLU A 24 -6.35 -11.97 -10.03
CA GLU A 24 -5.70 -12.25 -8.75
C GLU A 24 -5.42 -10.94 -7.97
N TYR A 25 -5.05 -9.87 -8.66
CA TYR A 25 -4.87 -8.56 -8.04
C TYR A 25 -6.15 -8.02 -7.42
N VAL A 26 -7.29 -8.13 -8.11
CA VAL A 26 -8.60 -7.71 -7.54
C VAL A 26 -8.87 -8.44 -6.22
N LYS A 27 -8.63 -9.76 -6.17
CA LYS A 27 -8.77 -10.53 -4.93
C LYS A 27 -7.80 -10.06 -3.83
N PHE A 28 -6.55 -9.78 -4.21
CA PHE A 28 -5.54 -9.27 -3.28
C PHE A 28 -5.98 -7.92 -2.68
N LEU A 29 -6.52 -7.03 -3.51
CA LEU A 29 -6.99 -5.71 -3.10
C LEU A 29 -8.21 -5.80 -2.17
N ASP A 30 -9.17 -6.66 -2.50
CA ASP A 30 -10.38 -6.86 -1.71
C ASP A 30 -10.11 -7.52 -0.34
N ASN A 31 -9.14 -8.45 -0.29
CA ASN A 31 -8.76 -9.15 0.93
C ASN A 31 -7.72 -8.40 1.78
N GLY A 32 -7.19 -7.30 1.29
CA GLY A 32 -6.12 -6.53 1.94
C GLY A 32 -6.45 -5.05 2.02
N LYS A 33 -7.52 -4.68 2.71
CA LYS A 33 -7.92 -3.28 2.87
C LYS A 33 -7.14 -2.55 3.96
N THR A 34 -6.42 -3.29 4.81
CA THR A 34 -5.51 -2.76 5.82
C THR A 34 -4.11 -3.33 5.63
N GLU A 35 -3.09 -2.66 6.19
CA GLU A 35 -1.71 -3.16 6.18
C GLU A 35 -1.59 -4.54 6.84
N ARG A 36 -2.34 -4.81 7.91
CA ARG A 36 -2.37 -6.12 8.58
C ARG A 36 -2.90 -7.22 7.68
N GLU A 37 -3.96 -6.95 6.96
CA GLU A 37 -4.55 -7.90 6.02
C GLU A 37 -3.61 -8.15 4.83
N CYS A 38 -2.94 -7.08 4.32
CA CYS A 38 -1.92 -7.22 3.29
C CYS A 38 -0.77 -8.12 3.73
N VAL A 39 -0.25 -7.94 4.96
CA VAL A 39 0.80 -8.79 5.52
C VAL A 39 0.31 -10.22 5.65
N ALA A 40 -0.86 -10.44 6.28
CA ALA A 40 -1.39 -11.77 6.54
C ALA A 40 -1.56 -12.59 5.26
N GLN A 41 -2.22 -12.02 4.23
CA GLN A 41 -2.42 -12.72 2.96
C GLN A 41 -1.09 -12.97 2.22
N THR A 42 -0.14 -12.01 2.26
CA THR A 42 1.17 -12.16 1.62
C THR A 42 2.00 -13.27 2.29
N VAL A 43 1.95 -13.37 3.62
CA VAL A 43 2.59 -14.47 4.36
C VAL A 43 2.03 -15.83 3.93
N GLU A 44 0.70 -15.95 3.77
CA GLU A 44 0.10 -17.21 3.29
C GLU A 44 0.50 -17.53 1.83
N MET A 45 0.55 -16.51 0.96
CA MET A 45 1.08 -16.68 -0.41
C MET A 45 2.54 -17.14 -0.40
N ALA A 46 3.37 -16.57 0.47
CA ALA A 46 4.78 -16.91 0.61
C ALA A 46 4.96 -18.34 1.15
N LYS A 47 4.23 -18.73 2.19
CA LYS A 47 4.23 -20.10 2.73
C LYS A 47 3.83 -21.13 1.67
N ALA A 48 2.82 -20.84 0.86
CA ALA A 48 2.40 -21.72 -0.24
C ALA A 48 3.50 -21.92 -1.30
N LYS A 49 4.46 -20.99 -1.38
CA LYS A 49 5.66 -21.06 -2.23
C LYS A 49 6.92 -21.60 -1.51
N GLY A 50 6.77 -22.09 -0.27
CA GLY A 50 7.85 -22.68 0.48
C GLY A 50 8.76 -21.70 1.23
N TYR A 51 8.35 -20.44 1.38
CA TYR A 51 9.07 -19.47 2.21
C TYR A 51 8.93 -19.83 3.69
N ARG A 52 10.04 -19.74 4.43
CA ARG A 52 10.10 -20.00 5.86
C ARG A 52 10.20 -18.71 6.65
N ASP A 53 9.66 -18.68 7.85
CA ASP A 53 9.82 -17.53 8.75
C ASP A 53 11.31 -17.38 9.16
N LEU A 54 11.88 -16.21 8.89
CA LEU A 54 13.27 -15.88 9.23
C LEU A 54 13.51 -15.96 10.74
N ASN A 55 12.56 -15.55 11.56
CA ASN A 55 12.68 -15.64 13.02
C ASN A 55 12.81 -17.10 13.49
N THR A 56 12.07 -18.02 12.86
CA THR A 56 12.18 -19.46 13.12
C THR A 56 13.55 -20.01 12.70
N VAL A 57 14.07 -19.61 11.53
CA VAL A 57 15.40 -19.98 11.05
C VAL A 57 16.48 -19.52 12.03
N ILE A 58 16.39 -18.27 12.51
CA ILE A 58 17.32 -17.70 13.50
C ILE A 58 17.25 -18.45 14.83
N ALA A 59 16.05 -18.67 15.36
CA ALA A 59 15.84 -19.35 16.64
C ALA A 59 16.40 -20.79 16.64
N ASN A 60 16.34 -21.46 15.49
CA ASN A 60 16.90 -22.81 15.31
C ASN A 60 18.42 -22.80 15.03
N GLY A 61 19.07 -21.66 14.86
CA GLY A 61 20.48 -21.56 14.49
C GLY A 61 20.77 -22.11 13.08
N GLU A 62 19.79 -22.14 12.21
CA GLU A 62 19.91 -22.66 10.85
C GLU A 62 20.71 -21.70 9.96
N LYS A 63 21.42 -22.24 8.97
CA LYS A 63 22.09 -21.45 7.93
C LYS A 63 21.25 -21.42 6.67
N LEU A 64 21.34 -20.29 5.96
CA LEU A 64 20.69 -20.09 4.66
C LEU A 64 21.68 -20.31 3.53
N ASN A 65 21.23 -20.96 2.47
CA ASN A 65 21.99 -21.28 1.27
C ASN A 65 21.38 -20.59 0.04
N PRO A 66 22.15 -20.42 -1.04
CA PRO A 66 21.60 -19.92 -2.31
C PRO A 66 20.37 -20.73 -2.77
N GLY A 67 19.28 -20.03 -3.05
CA GLY A 67 17.98 -20.61 -3.43
C GLY A 67 16.98 -20.71 -2.29
N ASP A 68 17.40 -20.61 -1.01
CA ASP A 68 16.50 -20.59 0.13
C ASP A 68 15.59 -19.34 0.07
N CYS A 69 14.35 -19.53 0.53
CA CYS A 69 13.32 -18.50 0.58
C CYS A 69 12.87 -18.26 2.01
N VAL A 70 12.91 -17.02 2.46
CA VAL A 70 12.47 -16.64 3.82
C VAL A 70 11.63 -15.37 3.78
N TYR A 71 10.74 -15.23 4.77
CA TYR A 71 10.03 -13.99 5.03
C TYR A 71 10.34 -13.49 6.45
N SER A 72 10.24 -12.17 6.64
CA SER A 72 10.35 -11.51 7.94
C SER A 72 9.15 -10.63 8.13
N ASP A 73 8.22 -11.07 8.97
CA ASP A 73 7.09 -10.28 9.43
C ASP A 73 7.53 -9.39 10.59
N PHE A 74 7.17 -8.11 10.52
CA PHE A 74 7.43 -7.16 11.57
C PHE A 74 6.13 -6.55 12.11
N MET A 75 5.72 -7.01 13.29
CA MET A 75 4.52 -6.58 14.01
C MET A 75 3.20 -6.78 13.24
N GLY A 76 3.17 -7.65 12.24
CA GLY A 76 2.00 -7.84 11.36
C GLY A 76 1.64 -6.64 10.49
N LYS A 77 2.55 -5.66 10.31
CA LYS A 77 2.31 -4.41 9.58
C LYS A 77 3.35 -4.08 8.52
N ALA A 78 4.54 -4.66 8.61
CA ALA A 78 5.56 -4.58 7.57
C ALA A 78 6.09 -5.99 7.29
N LEU A 79 6.47 -6.25 6.03
CA LEU A 79 6.88 -7.59 5.61
C LEU A 79 8.04 -7.51 4.62
N MET A 80 8.97 -8.43 4.75
CA MET A 80 10.01 -8.64 3.76
C MET A 80 10.02 -10.09 3.30
N LEU A 81 10.14 -10.31 1.99
CA LEU A 81 10.37 -11.61 1.39
C LEU A 81 11.78 -11.62 0.79
N PHE A 82 12.55 -12.67 1.04
CA PHE A 82 13.89 -12.81 0.51
C PHE A 82 14.05 -14.13 -0.23
N LYS A 83 14.65 -14.10 -1.42
CA LYS A 83 15.18 -15.27 -2.10
C LYS A 83 16.69 -15.15 -2.19
N ILE A 84 17.40 -16.05 -1.49
CA ILE A 84 18.86 -15.98 -1.31
C ILE A 84 19.58 -16.23 -2.63
N GLY A 85 20.45 -15.30 -3.01
CA GLY A 85 21.25 -15.36 -4.22
C GLY A 85 22.53 -16.15 -4.08
N LYS A 86 23.25 -16.31 -5.22
CA LYS A 86 24.56 -16.98 -5.26
C LYS A 86 25.67 -16.11 -4.68
N GLN A 87 25.55 -14.78 -4.82
CA GLN A 87 26.53 -13.84 -4.27
C GLN A 87 26.31 -13.64 -2.78
N PRO A 88 27.40 -13.42 -1.99
CA PRO A 88 27.30 -13.08 -0.57
C PRO A 88 26.44 -11.82 -0.36
N ILE A 89 25.69 -11.76 0.73
CA ILE A 89 24.78 -10.66 1.07
C ILE A 89 25.48 -9.28 1.03
N PHE A 90 26.75 -9.21 1.45
CA PHE A 90 27.51 -7.94 1.42
C PHE A 90 27.79 -7.37 0.03
N LYS A 91 27.45 -8.08 -1.04
CA LYS A 91 27.46 -7.60 -2.43
C LYS A 91 26.17 -6.87 -2.82
N GLY A 92 25.22 -6.75 -1.88
CA GLY A 92 23.95 -6.07 -2.06
C GLY A 92 22.81 -6.99 -2.47
N LEU A 93 21.62 -6.44 -2.38
CA LEU A 93 20.35 -7.06 -2.75
C LEU A 93 19.74 -6.28 -3.91
N ASN A 94 18.92 -6.95 -4.71
CA ASN A 94 18.00 -6.32 -5.62
C ASN A 94 16.65 -6.19 -4.92
N ILE A 95 16.24 -4.96 -4.59
CA ILE A 95 15.09 -4.65 -3.75
C ILE A 95 13.99 -4.02 -4.60
N VAL A 96 12.79 -4.56 -4.48
CA VAL A 96 11.56 -3.90 -4.95
C VAL A 96 10.72 -3.63 -3.72
N GLY A 97 10.59 -2.35 -3.37
CA GLY A 97 9.92 -1.91 -2.15
C GLY A 97 8.67 -1.10 -2.46
N ALA A 98 7.58 -1.34 -1.74
CA ALA A 98 6.29 -0.66 -1.86
C ALA A 98 5.70 -0.43 -0.47
N HIS A 99 4.69 0.43 -0.34
CA HIS A 99 3.95 0.52 0.91
C HIS A 99 2.60 -0.19 0.82
N ILE A 100 2.01 -0.50 1.98
CA ILE A 100 0.76 -1.26 2.08
C ILE A 100 -0.31 -0.57 2.92
N ASP A 101 0.03 0.54 3.58
CA ASP A 101 -0.95 1.46 4.14
C ASP A 101 -1.58 2.31 3.02
N SER A 102 -2.75 2.87 3.27
CA SER A 102 -3.45 3.77 2.34
C SER A 102 -4.23 4.82 3.14
N PRO A 103 -4.53 5.99 2.56
CA PRO A 103 -5.33 7.01 3.22
C PRO A 103 -6.71 6.48 3.62
N ARG A 104 -7.14 6.76 4.84
CA ARG A 104 -8.34 6.20 5.46
C ARG A 104 -8.85 7.03 6.62
N ILE A 105 -9.81 6.49 7.35
CA ILE A 105 -10.31 7.05 8.61
C ILE A 105 -10.06 6.03 9.73
N ASP A 106 -9.37 6.45 10.80
CA ASP A 106 -9.13 5.62 11.99
C ASP A 106 -10.10 6.01 13.11
N LEU A 107 -10.47 5.07 13.98
CA LEU A 107 -11.23 5.40 15.20
C LEU A 107 -10.30 6.03 16.25
N LYS A 108 -10.83 7.00 16.99
CA LYS A 108 -10.17 7.52 18.20
C LYS A 108 -10.16 6.46 19.30
N GLN A 109 -9.38 6.67 20.37
CA GLN A 109 -9.27 5.72 21.48
C GLN A 109 -10.55 5.59 22.34
N ASN A 110 -11.37 6.64 22.43
CA ASN A 110 -12.67 6.62 23.08
C ASN A 110 -13.72 7.04 22.03
N PRO A 111 -14.08 6.14 21.10
CA PRO A 111 -14.80 6.56 19.91
C PRO A 111 -16.32 6.59 20.10
N LEU A 112 -16.87 5.73 20.95
CA LEU A 112 -18.29 5.45 21.00
C LEU A 112 -19.06 6.44 21.89
N TYR A 113 -20.04 7.12 21.30
CA TYR A 113 -20.94 8.02 22.00
C TYR A 113 -22.35 7.98 21.38
N GLU A 114 -23.34 8.50 22.11
CA GLU A 114 -24.70 8.69 21.63
C GLU A 114 -25.07 10.19 21.65
N ASP A 115 -25.70 10.63 20.59
CA ASP A 115 -26.31 11.95 20.51
C ASP A 115 -27.64 11.87 19.73
N THR A 116 -28.73 12.37 20.37
CA THR A 116 -30.08 12.48 19.76
C THR A 116 -30.53 11.17 19.07
N ASP A 117 -30.47 10.06 19.82
CA ASP A 117 -30.86 8.72 19.36
C ASP A 117 -30.01 8.13 18.21
N PHE A 118 -28.80 8.63 18.01
CA PHE A 118 -27.80 8.01 17.14
C PHE A 118 -26.58 7.59 17.93
N ALA A 119 -26.08 6.38 17.68
CA ALA A 119 -24.74 5.96 18.10
C ALA A 119 -23.72 6.32 17.04
N TYR A 120 -22.65 6.97 17.46
CA TYR A 120 -21.55 7.44 16.62
C TYR A 120 -20.23 6.85 17.08
N LEU A 121 -19.27 6.83 16.12
CA LEU A 121 -17.85 6.63 16.38
C LEU A 121 -17.07 7.90 16.03
N ASP A 122 -16.34 8.45 17.00
CA ASP A 122 -15.37 9.52 16.80
C ASP A 122 -14.17 9.03 16.00
N THR A 123 -13.71 9.85 15.04
CA THR A 123 -12.66 9.45 14.11
C THR A 123 -11.52 10.45 14.03
N HIS A 124 -10.41 9.98 13.45
CA HIS A 124 -9.30 10.79 12.98
C HIS A 124 -8.89 10.32 11.58
N TYR A 125 -8.81 11.20 10.60
CA TYR A 125 -8.35 10.79 9.27
C TYR A 125 -6.84 10.49 9.27
N TYR A 126 -6.43 9.57 8.39
CA TYR A 126 -5.07 9.11 8.18
C TYR A 126 -4.63 9.42 6.76
N GLY A 127 -3.43 10.04 6.60
CA GLY A 127 -2.89 10.43 5.30
C GLY A 127 -3.56 11.67 4.68
N GLY A 128 -3.26 11.91 3.44
CA GLY A 128 -3.66 13.11 2.71
C GLY A 128 -5.00 12.97 1.97
N ILE A 129 -6.14 13.06 2.65
CA ILE A 129 -7.47 12.92 2.06
C ILE A 129 -8.14 14.26 1.70
N LYS A 130 -9.02 14.23 0.70
CA LYS A 130 -10.04 15.25 0.50
C LYS A 130 -11.29 14.82 1.27
N LYS A 131 -11.49 15.37 2.47
CA LYS A 131 -12.53 14.93 3.42
C LYS A 131 -13.93 14.84 2.84
N TYR A 132 -14.29 15.77 1.93
CA TYR A 132 -15.60 15.78 1.27
C TYR A 132 -15.87 14.55 0.37
N GLN A 133 -14.86 13.76 0.02
CA GLN A 133 -15.04 12.52 -0.75
C GLN A 133 -15.49 11.35 0.12
N TRP A 134 -15.41 11.45 1.45
CA TRP A 134 -15.65 10.37 2.40
C TRP A 134 -17.04 10.40 3.03
N VAL A 135 -17.84 11.43 2.76
CA VAL A 135 -19.22 11.56 3.23
C VAL A 135 -20.22 11.00 2.21
N ALA A 136 -21.42 10.64 2.68
CA ALA A 136 -22.54 10.16 1.87
C ALA A 136 -22.22 8.91 1.02
N MET A 137 -21.37 8.01 1.55
CA MET A 137 -21.03 6.74 0.89
C MET A 137 -21.02 5.60 1.91
N PRO A 138 -21.24 4.34 1.47
CA PRO A 138 -21.08 3.18 2.33
C PRO A 138 -19.61 2.98 2.70
N LEU A 139 -19.38 2.71 4.00
CA LEU A 139 -18.08 2.42 4.58
C LEU A 139 -18.12 1.08 5.29
N ALA A 140 -16.96 0.43 5.36
CA ALA A 140 -16.67 -0.79 6.08
C ALA A 140 -15.66 -0.52 7.19
N MET A 141 -15.65 -1.32 8.24
CA MET A 141 -14.71 -1.24 9.34
C MET A 141 -13.89 -2.51 9.42
N HIS A 142 -12.56 -2.36 9.45
CA HIS A 142 -11.57 -3.43 9.53
C HIS A 142 -10.62 -3.19 10.70
N GLY A 143 -9.96 -4.24 11.17
CA GLY A 143 -8.85 -4.11 12.10
C GLY A 143 -8.86 -5.13 13.22
N VAL A 144 -8.21 -4.79 14.32
CA VAL A 144 -8.03 -5.70 15.46
C VAL A 144 -8.32 -4.99 16.78
N VAL A 145 -8.82 -5.77 17.71
CA VAL A 145 -8.95 -5.39 19.13
C VAL A 145 -8.07 -6.32 19.95
N ALA A 146 -7.13 -5.77 20.71
CA ALA A 146 -6.29 -6.53 21.63
C ALA A 146 -6.91 -6.48 23.03
N LYS A 147 -7.48 -7.59 23.48
CA LYS A 147 -8.10 -7.69 24.82
C LYS A 147 -7.04 -7.72 25.93
N LYS A 148 -7.43 -7.38 27.15
CA LYS A 148 -6.52 -7.37 28.33
C LYS A 148 -5.87 -8.72 28.62
N ASP A 149 -6.50 -9.83 28.24
CA ASP A 149 -5.96 -11.18 28.41
C ASP A 149 -4.95 -11.58 27.31
N GLY A 150 -4.69 -10.68 26.35
CA GLY A 150 -3.79 -10.91 25.22
C GLY A 150 -4.47 -11.50 23.98
N THR A 151 -5.78 -11.77 24.04
CA THR A 151 -6.54 -12.25 22.87
C THR A 151 -6.65 -11.15 21.82
N LEU A 152 -6.36 -11.49 20.55
CA LEU A 152 -6.58 -10.62 19.41
C LEU A 152 -7.91 -11.00 18.73
N VAL A 153 -8.78 -10.02 18.57
CA VAL A 153 -10.07 -10.17 17.89
C VAL A 153 -10.03 -9.40 16.59
N ASN A 154 -10.15 -10.08 15.46
CA ASN A 154 -10.28 -9.44 14.16
C ASN A 154 -11.70 -8.94 13.94
N ILE A 155 -11.83 -7.71 13.48
CA ILE A 155 -13.10 -7.06 13.17
C ILE A 155 -13.16 -6.80 11.67
N VAL A 156 -14.22 -7.28 11.03
CA VAL A 156 -14.59 -6.93 9.65
C VAL A 156 -16.10 -6.77 9.60
N VAL A 157 -16.56 -5.57 9.22
CA VAL A 157 -17.98 -5.25 9.09
C VAL A 157 -18.18 -4.43 7.83
N GLY A 158 -19.12 -4.83 6.99
CA GLY A 158 -19.54 -4.06 5.81
C GLY A 158 -19.01 -4.55 4.47
N GLU A 159 -18.25 -5.67 4.44
CA GLU A 159 -17.75 -6.26 3.21
C GLU A 159 -18.65 -7.40 2.67
N ASP A 160 -19.15 -8.26 3.54
CA ASP A 160 -20.09 -9.28 3.13
C ASP A 160 -21.43 -8.62 2.76
N PRO A 161 -22.07 -8.98 1.63
CA PRO A 161 -23.38 -8.44 1.22
C PRO A 161 -24.49 -8.60 2.29
N SER A 162 -24.33 -9.52 3.22
CA SER A 162 -25.26 -9.74 4.36
C SER A 162 -24.95 -8.84 5.56
N ASP A 163 -23.76 -8.24 5.63
CA ASP A 163 -23.39 -7.30 6.71
C ASP A 163 -24.03 -5.92 6.49
N PRO A 164 -24.35 -5.20 7.57
CA PRO A 164 -24.69 -3.78 7.46
C PRO A 164 -23.46 -2.97 7.09
N VAL A 165 -23.62 -1.92 6.30
CA VAL A 165 -22.60 -0.89 6.11
C VAL A 165 -22.76 0.22 7.14
N ILE A 166 -21.69 0.97 7.39
CA ILE A 166 -21.68 2.17 8.21
C ILE A 166 -21.40 3.40 7.33
N GLY A 167 -21.46 4.60 7.84
CA GLY A 167 -21.19 5.77 7.00
C GLY A 167 -21.28 7.11 7.72
N ILE A 168 -20.90 8.14 7.00
CA ILE A 168 -20.89 9.53 7.44
C ILE A 168 -21.97 10.27 6.63
N SER A 169 -22.91 10.95 7.32
CA SER A 169 -23.90 11.77 6.64
C SER A 169 -23.29 13.07 6.13
N ASP A 170 -23.88 13.63 5.09
CA ASP A 170 -23.61 14.99 4.64
C ASP A 170 -24.86 15.85 4.71
N LEU A 171 -24.67 17.16 4.80
CA LEU A 171 -25.78 18.10 4.88
C LEU A 171 -26.52 18.18 3.55
N LEU A 172 -27.86 18.14 3.60
CA LEU A 172 -28.68 18.26 2.40
C LEU A 172 -28.51 19.63 1.73
N PRO A 173 -28.67 19.73 0.38
CA PRO A 173 -28.44 20.97 -0.36
C PRO A 173 -29.28 22.18 0.12
N HIS A 174 -30.47 21.94 0.64
CA HIS A 174 -31.36 23.00 1.10
C HIS A 174 -30.92 23.72 2.37
N LEU A 175 -30.02 23.10 3.16
CA LEU A 175 -29.45 23.66 4.39
C LEU A 175 -27.94 23.93 4.27
N SER A 176 -27.30 23.60 3.15
CA SER A 176 -25.85 23.64 2.99
C SER A 176 -25.27 24.98 2.53
N ARG A 177 -26.05 26.09 2.56
CA ARG A 177 -25.61 27.39 2.03
C ARG A 177 -24.27 27.87 2.61
N ASP A 178 -24.14 27.80 3.93
CA ASP A 178 -22.92 28.25 4.61
C ASP A 178 -21.75 27.24 4.42
N GLN A 179 -22.04 25.95 4.45
CA GLN A 179 -21.09 24.89 4.13
C GLN A 179 -20.51 25.09 2.71
N MET A 180 -21.35 25.29 1.71
CA MET A 180 -20.92 25.45 0.32
C MET A 180 -20.17 26.77 0.05
N SER A 181 -20.19 27.73 0.97
CA SER A 181 -19.40 28.97 0.90
C SER A 181 -17.96 28.79 1.40
N LYS A 182 -17.68 27.69 2.12
CA LYS A 182 -16.34 27.37 2.65
C LYS A 182 -15.38 26.96 1.52
N LYS A 183 -14.06 27.07 1.78
CA LYS A 183 -13.05 26.50 0.87
C LYS A 183 -13.17 24.97 0.86
N GLY A 184 -12.87 24.33 -0.27
CA GLY A 184 -12.93 22.86 -0.42
C GLY A 184 -12.16 22.08 0.65
N SER A 185 -11.06 22.63 1.19
CA SER A 185 -10.27 21.99 2.27
C SER A 185 -10.97 21.94 3.64
N VAL A 186 -12.00 22.77 3.83
CA VAL A 186 -12.76 22.90 5.09
C VAL A 186 -14.27 22.82 4.88
N VAL A 187 -14.73 22.40 3.72
CA VAL A 187 -16.16 22.18 3.44
C VAL A 187 -16.72 21.06 4.31
N ILE A 188 -15.88 20.08 4.61
CA ILE A 188 -16.06 19.09 5.68
C ILE A 188 -14.86 19.24 6.62
N GLU A 189 -15.09 19.42 7.90
CA GLU A 189 -14.03 19.51 8.90
C GLU A 189 -13.64 18.12 9.42
N GLY A 190 -12.46 17.95 10.02
CA GLY A 190 -12.01 16.65 10.50
C GLY A 190 -12.91 16.08 11.59
N GLU A 191 -13.42 16.92 12.48
CA GLU A 191 -14.34 16.53 13.56
C GLU A 191 -15.79 16.28 13.06
N GLU A 192 -16.08 16.54 11.77
CA GLU A 192 -17.37 16.21 11.14
C GLU A 192 -17.35 14.81 10.48
N LEU A 193 -16.23 14.07 10.54
CA LEU A 193 -16.10 12.73 9.97
C LEU A 193 -16.54 11.60 10.92
N ASN A 194 -17.46 11.89 11.84
CA ASN A 194 -17.97 10.89 12.78
C ASN A 194 -18.97 9.94 12.11
N ILE A 195 -18.83 8.66 12.41
CA ILE A 195 -19.51 7.58 11.71
C ILE A 195 -20.78 7.19 12.43
N ILE A 196 -21.90 7.17 11.74
CA ILE A 196 -23.17 6.65 12.24
C ILE A 196 -23.14 5.13 12.21
N ILE A 197 -23.38 4.49 13.36
CA ILE A 197 -23.36 3.03 13.51
C ILE A 197 -24.65 2.44 14.06
N GLY A 198 -25.61 3.24 14.49
CA GLY A 198 -26.90 2.75 14.99
C GLY A 198 -27.86 3.86 15.35
N SER A 199 -29.16 3.49 15.40
CA SER A 199 -30.25 4.39 15.80
C SER A 199 -31.42 3.66 16.49
N LYS A 200 -31.22 2.37 16.83
CA LYS A 200 -32.27 1.56 17.50
C LYS A 200 -31.96 1.42 18.98
N PRO A 201 -32.81 1.95 19.89
CA PRO A 201 -32.57 1.89 21.31
C PRO A 201 -32.79 0.48 21.88
N LEU A 202 -32.12 0.19 23.01
CA LEU A 202 -32.42 -0.95 23.86
C LEU A 202 -33.57 -0.58 24.78
N ASN A 203 -34.65 -1.33 24.77
CA ASN A 203 -35.92 -0.94 25.41
C ASN A 203 -35.87 -0.75 26.94
N ASP A 204 -35.00 -1.50 27.64
CA ASP A 204 -34.91 -1.51 29.08
C ASP A 204 -33.76 -0.61 29.62
N GLU A 205 -33.16 0.19 28.76
CA GLU A 205 -32.04 1.08 29.12
C GLU A 205 -32.50 2.54 29.11
N GLU A 206 -32.28 3.27 30.22
CA GLU A 206 -32.68 4.68 30.37
C GLU A 206 -31.57 5.65 29.92
N LYS A 207 -30.30 5.21 29.96
CA LYS A 207 -29.13 6.05 29.63
C LYS A 207 -28.42 5.55 28.39
N GLU A 208 -28.28 6.41 27.37
CA GLU A 208 -27.63 6.09 26.12
C GLU A 208 -28.11 4.75 25.51
N PRO A 209 -29.43 4.58 25.27
CA PRO A 209 -30.02 3.27 24.93
C PRO A 209 -29.59 2.76 23.54
N VAL A 210 -29.25 3.65 22.61
CA VAL A 210 -28.74 3.25 21.30
C VAL A 210 -27.30 2.78 21.39
N LYS A 211 -26.47 3.47 22.17
CA LYS A 211 -25.11 3.05 22.47
C LYS A 211 -25.09 1.69 23.16
N ALA A 212 -25.97 1.49 24.13
CA ALA A 212 -26.11 0.20 24.82
C ALA A 212 -26.51 -0.93 23.86
N ALA A 213 -27.41 -0.67 22.92
CA ALA A 213 -27.79 -1.63 21.89
C ALA A 213 -26.60 -2.01 20.97
N VAL A 214 -25.80 -1.02 20.55
CA VAL A 214 -24.59 -1.28 19.76
C VAL A 214 -23.56 -2.09 20.52
N LEU A 215 -23.31 -1.75 21.80
CA LEU A 215 -22.41 -2.52 22.66
C LEU A 215 -22.87 -3.97 22.83
N ALA A 216 -24.18 -4.21 22.97
CA ALA A 216 -24.73 -5.56 23.04
C ALA A 216 -24.45 -6.37 21.75
N LEU A 217 -24.57 -5.74 20.57
CA LEU A 217 -24.24 -6.38 19.29
C LEU A 217 -22.75 -6.69 19.17
N LEU A 218 -21.88 -5.76 19.58
CA LEU A 218 -20.42 -5.96 19.59
C LEU A 218 -20.01 -7.07 20.56
N LYS A 219 -20.65 -7.13 21.73
CA LYS A 219 -20.46 -8.21 22.71
C LYS A 219 -20.91 -9.56 22.17
N GLU A 220 -22.07 -9.62 21.52
CA GLU A 220 -22.60 -10.86 20.94
C GLU A 220 -21.73 -11.38 19.79
N LYS A 221 -21.34 -10.50 18.87
CA LYS A 221 -20.63 -10.93 17.63
C LYS A 221 -19.13 -11.15 17.87
N TYR A 222 -18.49 -10.32 18.68
CA TYR A 222 -17.02 -10.26 18.82
C TYR A 222 -16.51 -10.45 20.26
N ASP A 223 -17.40 -10.55 21.24
CA ASP A 223 -17.06 -10.60 22.67
C ASP A 223 -16.18 -9.42 23.13
N ILE A 224 -16.42 -8.21 22.59
CA ILE A 224 -15.75 -6.97 22.99
C ILE A 224 -16.67 -6.07 23.81
N GLU A 225 -16.06 -5.29 24.70
CA GLU A 225 -16.70 -4.31 25.56
C GLU A 225 -16.19 -2.90 25.22
N GLU A 226 -16.84 -1.84 25.73
CA GLU A 226 -16.45 -0.47 25.44
C GLU A 226 -14.98 -0.19 25.81
N GLU A 227 -14.49 -0.76 26.93
CA GLU A 227 -13.11 -0.59 27.38
C GLU A 227 -12.09 -1.17 26.39
N ASP A 228 -12.46 -2.15 25.59
CA ASP A 228 -11.56 -2.80 24.62
C ASP A 228 -11.18 -1.88 23.45
N PHE A 229 -11.96 -0.81 23.19
CA PHE A 229 -11.57 0.22 22.22
C PHE A 229 -10.25 0.93 22.57
N LEU A 230 -9.86 0.98 23.84
CA LEU A 230 -8.59 1.59 24.27
C LEU A 230 -7.36 0.91 23.65
N SER A 231 -7.48 -0.35 23.26
CA SER A 231 -6.43 -1.15 22.63
C SER A 231 -6.88 -1.71 21.26
N ALA A 232 -7.69 -0.96 20.55
CA ALA A 232 -8.13 -1.27 19.21
C ALA A 232 -7.30 -0.50 18.15
N GLU A 233 -7.10 -1.13 17.01
CA GLU A 233 -6.68 -0.51 15.76
C GLU A 233 -7.80 -0.80 14.77
N LEU A 234 -8.73 0.14 14.60
CA LEU A 234 -9.90 0.01 13.75
C LEU A 234 -9.89 1.10 12.67
N GLU A 235 -9.88 0.65 11.45
CA GLU A 235 -9.77 1.44 10.23
C GLU A 235 -11.09 1.39 9.47
N VAL A 236 -11.53 2.53 8.99
CA VAL A 236 -12.76 2.65 8.20
C VAL A 236 -12.42 3.04 6.78
N VAL A 237 -12.88 2.21 5.87
CA VAL A 237 -12.53 2.20 4.45
C VAL A 237 -13.78 2.14 3.58
N PRO A 238 -13.72 2.43 2.27
CA PRO A 238 -14.87 2.25 1.38
C PRO A 238 -15.36 0.81 1.35
N ALA A 239 -16.66 0.61 1.58
CA ALA A 239 -17.29 -0.70 1.48
C ALA A 239 -17.44 -1.14 0.03
N GLY A 240 -17.18 -2.41 -0.23
CA GLY A 240 -17.38 -3.04 -1.53
C GLY A 240 -16.11 -3.38 -2.29
N ALA A 241 -16.27 -4.28 -3.26
CA ALA A 241 -15.18 -4.90 -4.00
C ALA A 241 -14.65 -4.00 -5.13
N ALA A 242 -13.36 -4.14 -5.41
CA ALA A 242 -12.76 -3.64 -6.63
C ALA A 242 -13.36 -4.35 -7.86
N ARG A 243 -13.39 -3.66 -8.99
CA ARG A 243 -13.99 -4.21 -10.22
C ARG A 243 -13.40 -3.59 -11.48
N ASP A 244 -13.71 -4.24 -12.61
CA ASP A 244 -13.40 -3.70 -13.92
C ASP A 244 -14.00 -2.31 -14.11
N PHE A 245 -13.22 -1.39 -14.66
CA PHE A 245 -13.62 -0.03 -14.98
C PHE A 245 -13.48 0.28 -16.47
N GLY A 246 -14.41 1.08 -16.99
CA GLY A 246 -14.54 1.35 -18.43
C GLY A 246 -15.37 0.28 -19.15
N LEU A 247 -16.05 0.67 -20.23
CA LEU A 247 -16.90 -0.25 -21.01
C LEU A 247 -16.09 -1.37 -21.65
N ASP A 248 -14.81 -1.13 -21.93
CA ASP A 248 -13.87 -2.09 -22.49
C ASP A 248 -13.15 -2.96 -21.44
N ARG A 249 -13.42 -2.71 -20.15
CA ARG A 249 -12.82 -3.42 -19.01
C ARG A 249 -11.28 -3.35 -18.96
N SER A 250 -10.70 -2.31 -19.52
CA SER A 250 -9.24 -2.13 -19.60
C SER A 250 -8.60 -1.62 -18.30
N MET A 251 -9.40 -1.19 -17.35
CA MET A 251 -8.99 -0.59 -16.08
C MET A 251 -9.61 -1.33 -14.90
N ILE A 252 -9.11 -1.03 -13.70
CA ILE A 252 -9.65 -1.49 -12.42
C ILE A 252 -9.93 -0.25 -11.56
N ILE A 253 -11.11 -0.21 -10.93
CA ILE A 253 -11.44 0.74 -9.87
C ILE A 253 -11.48 0.00 -8.54
N GLY A 254 -10.85 0.57 -7.52
CA GLY A 254 -10.81 0.00 -6.18
C GLY A 254 -10.25 0.98 -5.16
N TYR A 255 -10.32 0.62 -3.89
CA TYR A 255 -9.71 1.36 -2.79
C TYR A 255 -8.27 0.90 -2.57
N GLY A 256 -7.36 1.88 -2.45
CA GLY A 256 -5.96 1.63 -2.05
C GLY A 256 -5.10 1.04 -3.17
N HIS A 257 -5.32 1.41 -4.43
CA HIS A 257 -4.33 1.16 -5.48
C HIS A 257 -2.99 1.80 -5.13
N ASP A 258 -3.01 2.92 -4.46
CA ASP A 258 -1.90 3.57 -3.80
C ASP A 258 -1.65 2.91 -2.42
N ASP A 259 -0.58 2.11 -2.20
CA ASP A 259 0.35 1.59 -3.22
C ASP A 259 0.26 0.05 -3.34
N ARG A 260 -0.91 -0.51 -3.04
CA ARG A 260 -1.12 -1.97 -3.08
C ARG A 260 -0.96 -2.56 -4.48
N VAL A 261 -1.06 -1.74 -5.53
CA VAL A 261 -0.79 -2.21 -6.89
C VAL A 261 0.69 -2.53 -7.09
N CYS A 262 1.60 -1.68 -6.60
CA CYS A 262 3.02 -1.96 -6.64
C CYS A 262 3.41 -3.03 -5.62
N ALA A 263 2.79 -3.07 -4.45
CA ALA A 263 2.97 -4.13 -3.46
C ALA A 263 2.64 -5.51 -4.04
N TYR A 264 1.46 -5.68 -4.64
CA TYR A 264 1.08 -6.93 -5.30
C TYR A 264 2.02 -7.30 -6.45
N ALA A 265 2.37 -6.32 -7.29
CA ALA A 265 3.30 -6.56 -8.39
C ALA A 265 4.68 -7.04 -7.89
N SER A 266 5.16 -6.49 -6.77
CA SER A 266 6.41 -6.87 -6.12
C SER A 266 6.35 -8.29 -5.53
N VAL A 267 5.25 -8.62 -4.85
CA VAL A 267 4.99 -9.97 -4.31
C VAL A 267 4.90 -10.98 -5.43
N ASN A 268 4.11 -10.70 -6.47
CA ASN A 268 3.98 -11.61 -7.62
C ASN A 268 5.33 -11.83 -8.30
N ALA A 269 6.12 -10.77 -8.47
CA ALA A 269 7.45 -10.84 -9.08
C ALA A 269 8.38 -11.79 -8.30
N ILE A 270 8.53 -11.62 -6.99
CA ILE A 270 9.45 -12.46 -6.20
C ILE A 270 8.96 -13.91 -6.07
N LEU A 271 7.65 -14.13 -5.90
CA LEU A 271 7.07 -15.47 -5.80
C LEU A 271 7.07 -16.26 -7.12
N SER A 272 7.28 -15.59 -8.26
CA SER A 272 7.40 -16.21 -9.57
C SER A 272 8.83 -16.56 -9.97
N ILE A 273 9.84 -16.25 -9.14
CA ILE A 273 11.23 -16.60 -9.41
C ILE A 273 11.45 -18.07 -9.04
N ASP A 274 11.67 -18.93 -10.02
CA ASP A 274 11.96 -20.35 -9.80
C ASP A 274 13.46 -20.63 -9.63
N GLU A 275 14.30 -19.95 -10.42
CA GLU A 275 15.76 -20.11 -10.36
C GLU A 275 16.42 -19.48 -9.13
N THR A 276 17.63 -19.92 -8.78
CA THR A 276 18.47 -19.24 -7.80
C THR A 276 19.06 -17.99 -8.41
N PRO A 277 18.70 -16.77 -7.95
CA PRO A 277 19.17 -15.52 -8.52
C PRO A 277 20.66 -15.28 -8.27
N GLU A 278 21.29 -14.42 -9.04
CA GLU A 278 22.70 -14.06 -8.83
C GLU A 278 22.89 -13.28 -7.52
N TYR A 279 22.10 -12.22 -7.31
CA TYR A 279 22.04 -11.46 -6.07
C TYR A 279 20.75 -11.82 -5.31
N THR A 280 20.78 -11.71 -3.99
CA THR A 280 19.57 -11.91 -3.17
C THR A 280 18.49 -10.93 -3.61
N CYS A 281 17.30 -11.45 -3.90
CA CYS A 281 16.11 -10.64 -4.19
C CYS A 281 15.38 -10.31 -2.90
N CYS A 282 14.84 -9.10 -2.82
CA CYS A 282 14.02 -8.66 -1.70
C CYS A 282 12.74 -7.99 -2.21
N CYS A 283 11.58 -8.44 -1.72
CA CYS A 283 10.33 -7.69 -1.76
C CYS A 283 10.15 -7.06 -0.38
N LEU A 284 10.05 -5.73 -0.31
CA LEU A 284 9.89 -4.97 0.92
C LEU A 284 8.51 -4.31 0.91
N LEU A 285 7.68 -4.63 1.89
CA LEU A 285 6.36 -4.03 2.10
C LEU A 285 6.41 -3.20 3.38
N ALA A 286 6.33 -1.87 3.24
CA ALA A 286 6.42 -0.91 4.33
C ALA A 286 5.05 -0.41 4.77
N ASP A 287 4.94 -0.01 6.02
CA ASP A 287 3.79 0.65 6.62
C ASP A 287 4.07 2.14 6.81
N LYS A 288 3.03 2.95 7.01
CA LYS A 288 3.09 4.37 7.41
C LYS A 288 3.72 5.32 6.39
N GLU A 289 3.80 4.93 5.12
CA GLU A 289 4.29 5.83 4.08
C GLU A 289 3.44 7.11 4.04
N GLU A 290 2.14 6.96 4.06
CA GLU A 290 1.12 8.01 3.94
C GLU A 290 1.15 9.06 5.07
N ILE A 291 1.84 8.78 6.15
CA ILE A 291 2.05 9.69 7.29
C ILE A 291 3.53 10.00 7.53
N GLY A 292 4.38 9.81 6.51
CA GLY A 292 5.79 10.18 6.52
C GLY A 292 6.75 9.08 6.98
N SER A 293 6.37 7.81 6.90
CA SER A 293 7.22 6.64 7.21
C SER A 293 7.78 6.61 8.64
N VAL A 294 7.16 7.32 9.59
CA VAL A 294 7.62 7.46 10.97
C VAL A 294 6.98 6.39 11.86
N GLY A 295 7.71 5.92 12.85
CA GLY A 295 7.28 4.86 13.77
C GLY A 295 7.98 3.54 13.52
N ALA A 296 7.69 2.54 14.36
CA ALA A 296 8.43 1.27 14.37
C ALA A 296 8.28 0.50 13.05
N THR A 297 7.10 0.52 12.46
CA THR A 297 6.76 -0.22 11.22
C THR A 297 6.95 0.59 9.95
N GLY A 298 7.14 1.92 10.07
CA GLY A 298 7.49 2.79 8.94
C GLY A 298 8.94 2.63 8.51
N MET A 299 9.28 3.06 7.31
CA MET A 299 10.61 2.83 6.71
C MET A 299 11.77 3.52 7.46
N HIS A 300 11.50 4.53 8.30
CA HIS A 300 12.48 5.09 9.24
C HIS A 300 12.83 4.12 10.39
N GLY A 301 12.03 3.08 10.62
CA GLY A 301 12.32 2.00 11.55
C GLY A 301 13.56 1.20 11.15
N LYS A 302 14.11 0.44 12.09
CA LYS A 302 15.32 -0.35 11.86
C LYS A 302 15.07 -1.79 11.43
N TYR A 303 13.81 -2.16 11.16
CA TYR A 303 13.45 -3.54 10.85
C TYR A 303 14.11 -4.06 9.57
N PHE A 304 14.23 -3.21 8.53
CA PHE A 304 14.92 -3.58 7.29
C PHE A 304 16.43 -3.82 7.53
N GLU A 305 17.13 -2.88 8.19
CA GLU A 305 18.54 -2.99 8.53
C GLU A 305 18.81 -4.25 9.38
N ASN A 306 17.95 -4.50 10.38
CA ASN A 306 18.03 -5.67 11.25
C ASN A 306 17.85 -6.98 10.46
N ALA A 307 16.87 -7.05 9.56
CA ALA A 307 16.67 -8.23 8.72
C ALA A 307 17.89 -8.50 7.82
N VAL A 308 18.48 -7.46 7.22
CA VAL A 308 19.73 -7.60 6.44
C VAL A 308 20.88 -8.11 7.31
N ALA A 309 20.99 -7.63 8.56
CA ALA A 309 21.99 -8.09 9.51
C ALA A 309 21.82 -9.59 9.81
N GLU A 310 20.59 -10.05 10.03
CA GLU A 310 20.29 -11.48 10.25
C GLU A 310 20.59 -12.31 9.00
N LEU A 311 20.31 -11.82 7.80
CA LEU A 311 20.71 -12.52 6.57
C LEU A 311 22.23 -12.66 6.45
N VAL A 312 22.99 -11.60 6.78
CA VAL A 312 24.47 -11.67 6.81
C VAL A 312 24.93 -12.76 7.78
N ASN A 313 24.35 -12.80 8.98
CA ASN A 313 24.65 -13.81 10.00
C ASN A 313 24.25 -15.21 9.59
N ALA A 314 23.09 -15.38 8.98
CA ALA A 314 22.57 -16.70 8.58
C ALA A 314 23.28 -17.28 7.34
N THR A 315 23.87 -16.44 6.47
CA THR A 315 24.53 -16.88 5.22
C THR A 315 26.05 -16.97 5.30
N GLY A 316 26.69 -16.44 6.34
CA GLY A 316 28.16 -16.42 6.43
C GLY A 316 28.69 -15.93 7.77
N ASP A 317 29.87 -15.33 7.74
CA ASP A 317 30.47 -14.67 8.91
C ASP A 317 29.84 -13.29 9.11
N TYR A 318 29.46 -12.99 10.33
CA TYR A 318 28.87 -11.72 10.70
C TYR A 318 29.90 -10.66 11.06
N SER A 319 29.70 -9.45 10.56
CA SER A 319 30.26 -8.21 11.14
C SER A 319 29.41 -7.01 10.72
N ASP A 320 29.37 -5.96 11.56
CA ASP A 320 28.68 -4.69 11.25
C ASP A 320 29.19 -4.05 9.95
N LEU A 321 30.47 -4.25 9.63
CA LEU A 321 31.03 -3.76 8.37
C LEU A 321 30.41 -4.45 7.14
N LEU A 322 30.14 -5.76 7.24
CA LEU A 322 29.50 -6.49 6.15
C LEU A 322 28.03 -6.06 5.96
N VAL A 323 27.32 -5.77 7.05
CA VAL A 323 25.95 -5.20 6.98
C VAL A 323 25.96 -3.84 6.27
N ARG A 324 26.84 -2.92 6.66
CA ARG A 324 26.97 -1.61 6.00
C ARG A 324 27.34 -1.73 4.52
N ARG A 325 28.24 -2.66 4.17
CA ARG A 325 28.58 -2.94 2.77
C ARG A 325 27.38 -3.49 2.00
N ALA A 326 26.60 -4.39 2.61
CA ALA A 326 25.37 -4.93 2.02
C ALA A 326 24.40 -3.80 1.68
N LEU A 327 24.07 -2.96 2.66
CA LEU A 327 23.12 -1.85 2.51
C LEU A 327 23.56 -0.86 1.41
N THR A 328 24.85 -0.48 1.41
CA THR A 328 25.39 0.45 0.39
C THR A 328 25.41 -0.16 -1.01
N ALA A 329 25.59 -1.48 -1.12
CA ALA A 329 25.66 -2.17 -2.41
C ALA A 329 24.29 -2.58 -2.96
N CYS A 330 23.20 -2.32 -2.23
CA CYS A 330 21.84 -2.61 -2.69
C CYS A 330 21.45 -1.74 -3.88
N ARG A 331 20.53 -2.27 -4.68
CA ARG A 331 19.84 -1.60 -5.77
C ARG A 331 18.36 -1.67 -5.52
N MET A 332 17.65 -0.56 -5.66
CA MET A 332 16.25 -0.48 -5.28
C MET A 332 15.38 0.16 -6.36
N LEU A 333 14.24 -0.46 -6.60
CA LEU A 333 13.05 0.22 -7.09
C LEU A 333 12.20 0.57 -5.87
N SER A 334 12.08 1.85 -5.56
CA SER A 334 11.14 2.39 -4.59
C SER A 334 9.81 2.50 -5.30
N CYS A 335 8.97 1.50 -5.12
CA CYS A 335 7.71 1.46 -5.82
C CYS A 335 6.69 2.32 -5.07
N ASP A 336 6.03 3.16 -5.85
CA ASP A 336 4.97 4.04 -5.42
C ASP A 336 4.26 4.53 -6.69
N VAL A 337 2.94 4.66 -6.64
CA VAL A 337 2.15 5.06 -7.80
C VAL A 337 2.53 6.46 -8.28
N SER A 338 2.26 6.73 -9.53
CA SER A 338 2.53 8.04 -10.16
C SER A 338 1.22 8.71 -10.57
N ALA A 339 1.13 10.04 -10.43
CA ALA A 339 -0.06 10.79 -10.83
C ALA A 339 -0.33 10.64 -12.33
N GLY A 340 -1.40 9.94 -12.67
CA GLY A 340 -1.85 9.75 -14.04
C GLY A 340 -2.35 11.06 -14.67
N TYR A 341 -1.93 11.33 -15.89
CA TYR A 341 -2.44 12.49 -16.62
C TYR A 341 -3.94 12.35 -16.85
N ASP A 342 -4.71 13.25 -16.26
CA ASP A 342 -6.16 13.37 -16.46
C ASP A 342 -6.48 14.58 -17.33
N PRO A 343 -7.08 14.37 -18.53
CA PRO A 343 -7.48 15.47 -19.40
C PRO A 343 -8.46 16.46 -18.77
N ASN A 344 -9.29 16.02 -17.80
CA ASN A 344 -10.21 16.89 -17.07
C ASN A 344 -9.46 17.92 -16.21
N PHE A 345 -8.23 17.62 -15.82
CA PHE A 345 -7.38 18.45 -14.96
C PHE A 345 -6.04 18.82 -15.63
N ALA A 346 -6.02 18.89 -16.96
CA ALA A 346 -4.80 19.12 -17.75
C ALA A 346 -3.97 20.34 -17.28
N GLY A 347 -4.60 21.30 -16.62
CA GLY A 347 -3.96 22.55 -16.14
C GLY A 347 -2.85 22.33 -15.09
N VAL A 348 -2.88 21.23 -14.32
CA VAL A 348 -1.89 20.93 -13.27
C VAL A 348 -0.74 20.01 -13.74
N PHE A 349 -0.78 19.53 -14.98
CA PHE A 349 0.22 18.62 -15.55
C PHE A 349 1.12 19.28 -16.58
N GLU A 350 2.35 18.83 -16.68
CA GLU A 350 3.26 19.07 -17.81
C GLU A 350 3.24 17.85 -18.74
N ARG A 351 2.61 17.96 -19.92
CA ARG A 351 2.25 16.83 -20.78
C ARG A 351 3.42 15.94 -21.22
N LYS A 352 4.63 16.49 -21.38
CA LYS A 352 5.81 15.72 -21.85
C LYS A 352 6.39 14.82 -20.74
N ASN A 353 6.19 15.22 -19.48
CA ASN A 353 6.75 14.57 -18.30
C ASN A 353 5.67 14.03 -17.36
N SER A 354 4.49 13.72 -17.87
CA SER A 354 3.41 13.10 -17.11
C SER A 354 3.34 11.60 -17.35
N ALA A 355 2.90 10.85 -16.34
CA ALA A 355 2.54 9.45 -16.45
C ALA A 355 1.19 9.29 -17.17
N TYR A 356 1.07 8.29 -18.03
CA TYR A 356 -0.15 7.99 -18.77
C TYR A 356 -0.59 6.56 -18.54
N LEU A 357 -1.87 6.35 -18.26
CA LEU A 357 -2.44 5.00 -18.16
C LEU A 357 -2.25 4.21 -19.47
N GLY A 358 -1.94 2.94 -19.32
CA GLY A 358 -1.76 2.04 -20.45
C GLY A 358 -0.41 2.19 -21.18
N ARG A 359 0.57 2.83 -20.56
CA ARG A 359 1.93 2.96 -21.14
C ARG A 359 3.01 2.20 -20.35
N GLY A 360 2.59 1.37 -19.43
CA GLY A 360 3.47 0.53 -18.62
C GLY A 360 4.02 1.22 -17.38
N VAL A 361 5.03 0.57 -16.77
CA VAL A 361 5.64 1.05 -15.54
C VAL A 361 6.26 2.44 -15.71
N CYS A 362 6.08 3.30 -14.72
CA CYS A 362 6.58 4.67 -14.70
C CYS A 362 7.82 4.78 -13.81
N PHE A 363 8.90 5.35 -14.34
CA PHE A 363 10.08 5.70 -13.55
C PHE A 363 10.12 7.20 -13.33
N ASN A 364 10.16 7.61 -12.05
CA ASN A 364 10.31 8.99 -11.65
C ASN A 364 11.73 9.20 -11.14
N LYS A 365 12.53 9.94 -11.89
CA LYS A 365 13.91 10.21 -11.51
C LYS A 365 14.02 10.93 -10.16
N TYR A 366 13.01 11.73 -9.85
CA TYR A 366 12.79 12.45 -8.59
C TYR A 366 11.31 12.72 -8.41
N THR A 367 10.87 12.88 -7.15
CA THR A 367 9.46 13.09 -6.79
C THR A 367 9.21 14.35 -5.98
N GLY A 368 10.20 14.85 -5.25
CA GLY A 368 10.08 15.95 -4.28
C GLY A 368 9.43 17.22 -4.79
N SER A 369 8.95 18.06 -3.87
CA SER A 369 8.23 19.30 -4.15
C SER A 369 9.15 20.51 -4.37
N GLY A 370 8.63 21.55 -5.02
CA GLY A 370 9.38 22.79 -5.31
C GLY A 370 10.70 22.51 -6.02
N GLY A 371 11.84 22.81 -5.41
CA GLY A 371 13.18 22.56 -5.92
C GLY A 371 13.69 21.14 -5.66
N LYS A 372 12.89 20.10 -5.82
CA LYS A 372 13.20 18.66 -5.55
C LYS A 372 13.44 18.37 -4.06
N SER A 373 12.86 19.15 -3.16
CA SER A 373 13.04 18.94 -1.73
C SER A 373 12.41 17.63 -1.27
N GLY A 374 13.14 16.89 -0.40
CA GLY A 374 12.64 15.64 0.20
C GLY A 374 12.54 14.46 -0.78
N SER A 375 13.31 14.45 -1.87
CA SER A 375 13.34 13.33 -2.80
C SER A 375 14.75 12.77 -3.02
N ASN A 376 14.81 11.50 -3.45
CA ASN A 376 15.98 10.96 -4.12
C ASN A 376 16.04 11.50 -5.57
N ASP A 377 17.22 11.80 -6.10
CA ASP A 377 17.43 12.14 -7.52
C ASP A 377 18.34 11.05 -8.12
N ALA A 378 17.74 10.10 -8.82
CA ALA A 378 18.44 8.93 -9.30
C ALA A 378 19.59 9.28 -10.25
N ASN A 379 20.73 8.58 -10.11
CA ASN A 379 21.92 8.80 -10.93
C ASN A 379 21.70 8.45 -12.40
N ALA A 380 22.35 9.17 -13.29
CA ALA A 380 22.23 8.96 -14.74
C ALA A 380 22.67 7.55 -15.17
N GLU A 381 23.73 7.02 -14.56
CA GLU A 381 24.26 5.68 -14.79
C GLU A 381 23.24 4.61 -14.42
N TYR A 382 22.55 4.78 -13.28
CA TYR A 382 21.50 3.87 -12.82
C TYR A 382 20.30 3.89 -13.78
N MET A 383 19.84 5.07 -14.19
CA MET A 383 18.81 5.24 -15.22
C MET A 383 19.19 4.55 -16.53
N GLY A 384 20.45 4.67 -16.96
CA GLY A 384 20.95 4.01 -18.18
C GLY A 384 20.89 2.49 -18.10
N LYS A 385 21.25 1.92 -16.95
CA LYS A 385 21.15 0.47 -16.68
C LYS A 385 19.70 0.01 -16.70
N LEU A 386 18.80 0.71 -15.99
CA LEU A 386 17.37 0.36 -15.93
C LEU A 386 16.72 0.39 -17.31
N ARG A 387 16.98 1.43 -18.11
CA ARG A 387 16.45 1.51 -19.48
C ARG A 387 16.84 0.29 -20.32
N ARG A 388 18.11 -0.12 -20.26
CA ARG A 388 18.58 -1.32 -20.97
C ARG A 388 17.89 -2.57 -20.43
N LEU A 389 17.82 -2.72 -19.11
CA LEU A 389 17.18 -3.87 -18.47
C LEU A 389 15.72 -4.02 -18.91
N MET A 390 14.97 -2.92 -18.96
CA MET A 390 13.57 -2.93 -19.39
C MET A 390 13.42 -3.25 -20.86
N ASP A 391 14.27 -2.67 -21.71
CA ASP A 391 14.28 -2.95 -23.17
C ASP A 391 14.65 -4.44 -23.43
N ASP A 392 15.66 -4.98 -22.74
CA ASP A 392 16.09 -6.39 -22.85
C ASP A 392 15.02 -7.39 -22.32
N ALA A 393 14.20 -6.96 -21.38
CA ALA A 393 13.08 -7.75 -20.84
C ALA A 393 11.76 -7.55 -21.59
N ASN A 394 11.75 -6.73 -22.65
CA ASN A 394 10.57 -6.37 -23.41
C ASN A 394 9.44 -5.83 -22.50
N VAL A 395 9.79 -4.90 -21.61
CA VAL A 395 8.87 -4.21 -20.71
C VAL A 395 8.48 -2.87 -21.30
N ASN A 396 7.18 -2.58 -21.38
CA ASN A 396 6.72 -1.24 -21.70
C ASN A 396 6.90 -0.34 -20.47
N PHE A 397 7.61 0.76 -20.63
CA PHE A 397 7.85 1.72 -19.56
C PHE A 397 7.81 3.17 -20.04
N GLN A 398 7.60 4.08 -19.12
CA GLN A 398 7.61 5.52 -19.33
C GLN A 398 8.42 6.21 -18.22
N THR A 399 8.66 7.52 -18.39
CA THR A 399 9.27 8.37 -17.36
C THR A 399 8.38 9.57 -17.13
N ALA A 400 8.22 10.00 -15.87
CA ALA A 400 7.39 11.12 -15.52
C ALA A 400 7.93 11.93 -14.34
N GLU A 401 7.28 13.05 -14.09
CA GLU A 401 7.35 13.87 -12.89
C GLU A 401 5.95 14.00 -12.30
N LEU A 402 5.85 14.33 -11.02
CA LEU A 402 4.58 14.47 -10.31
C LEU A 402 4.00 15.89 -10.51
N GLY A 403 3.25 16.07 -11.61
CA GLY A 403 2.62 17.34 -11.93
C GLY A 403 3.59 18.41 -12.48
N LYS A 404 3.13 19.66 -12.52
CA LYS A 404 3.97 20.81 -12.86
C LYS A 404 4.87 21.20 -11.70
N VAL A 405 6.03 21.79 -12.01
CA VAL A 405 6.88 22.48 -11.02
C VAL A 405 6.03 23.47 -10.20
N ASP A 406 6.24 23.52 -8.90
CA ASP A 406 5.48 24.31 -7.91
C ASP A 406 4.01 23.87 -7.67
N GLN A 407 3.52 22.88 -8.40
CA GLN A 407 2.14 22.36 -8.26
C GLN A 407 2.13 20.98 -7.60
N GLY A 408 3.05 20.11 -7.96
CA GLY A 408 3.13 18.74 -7.51
C GLY A 408 4.42 18.46 -6.72
N GLY A 409 4.51 17.23 -6.25
CA GLY A 409 5.64 16.70 -5.52
C GLY A 409 5.22 16.06 -4.20
N GLY A 410 5.91 15.01 -3.82
CA GLY A 410 5.74 14.27 -2.58
C GLY A 410 7.02 13.51 -2.24
N GLY A 411 7.17 13.11 -0.97
CA GLY A 411 8.21 12.16 -0.56
C GLY A 411 7.76 10.74 -0.84
N THR A 412 8.70 9.83 -0.98
CA THR A 412 8.51 8.39 -1.07
C THR A 412 9.54 7.71 -0.19
N ILE A 413 9.50 6.39 -0.03
CA ILE A 413 10.51 5.66 0.74
C ILE A 413 11.92 5.70 0.10
N ALA A 414 12.05 6.17 -1.15
CA ALA A 414 13.33 6.23 -1.87
C ALA A 414 14.41 7.02 -1.14
N TYR A 415 14.09 8.21 -0.62
CA TYR A 415 15.07 9.05 0.07
C TYR A 415 15.55 8.43 1.39
N ILE A 416 14.69 7.66 2.06
CA ILE A 416 15.05 6.96 3.31
C ILE A 416 16.05 5.85 3.02
N CYS A 417 15.78 5.06 1.97
CA CYS A 417 16.69 4.02 1.50
C CYS A 417 18.01 4.60 0.99
N ALA A 418 17.98 5.74 0.32
CA ALA A 418 19.18 6.46 -0.13
C ALA A 418 20.13 6.87 1.02
N ASN A 419 19.64 7.03 2.26
CA ASN A 419 20.47 7.29 3.43
C ASN A 419 21.47 6.15 3.72
N TYR A 420 21.21 4.93 3.24
CA TYR A 420 22.17 3.82 3.32
C TYR A 420 23.22 3.86 2.21
N GLY A 421 23.12 4.79 1.27
CA GLY A 421 24.04 4.93 0.13
C GLY A 421 23.73 3.97 -1.03
N MET A 422 22.57 3.33 -1.04
CA MET A 422 22.17 2.44 -2.14
C MET A 422 21.69 3.22 -3.37
N GLU A 423 21.82 2.59 -4.55
CA GLU A 423 21.23 3.08 -5.79
C GLU A 423 19.71 2.87 -5.78
N GLY A 424 18.93 3.92 -6.01
CA GLY A 424 17.48 3.84 -5.98
C GLY A 424 16.79 4.79 -6.96
N ILE A 425 15.57 4.42 -7.36
CA ILE A 425 14.67 5.25 -8.17
C ILE A 425 13.23 4.93 -7.82
N ASP A 426 12.37 5.94 -7.95
CA ASP A 426 10.93 5.75 -7.81
C ASP A 426 10.35 5.09 -9.06
N SER A 427 9.53 4.06 -8.85
CA SER A 427 8.98 3.22 -9.92
C SER A 427 7.58 2.74 -9.57
N GLY A 428 6.58 3.06 -10.35
CA GLY A 428 5.20 2.62 -10.09
C GLY A 428 4.33 2.62 -11.33
N VAL A 429 3.04 2.68 -11.13
CA VAL A 429 2.06 2.75 -12.22
C VAL A 429 1.29 4.07 -12.15
N ALA A 430 0.76 4.50 -13.29
CA ALA A 430 -0.09 5.68 -13.34
C ALA A 430 -1.44 5.38 -12.67
N VAL A 431 -1.87 6.26 -11.75
CA VAL A 431 -3.15 6.16 -11.06
C VAL A 431 -3.96 7.45 -11.25
N LEU A 432 -5.27 7.33 -11.41
CA LEU A 432 -6.20 8.44 -11.35
C LEU A 432 -6.93 8.44 -10.01
N SER A 433 -7.31 9.64 -9.55
CA SER A 433 -8.00 9.82 -8.28
C SER A 433 -7.17 9.35 -7.06
N MET A 434 -5.83 9.47 -7.11
CA MET A 434 -4.93 9.15 -6.00
C MET A 434 -5.45 9.72 -4.68
N HIS A 435 -5.38 8.94 -3.60
CA HIS A 435 -5.91 9.25 -2.26
C HIS A 435 -7.43 9.42 -2.17
N ALA A 436 -8.19 9.17 -3.24
CA ALA A 436 -9.65 9.13 -3.15
C ALA A 436 -10.13 7.76 -2.61
N PRO A 437 -11.36 7.68 -2.09
CA PRO A 437 -11.96 6.40 -1.71
C PRO A 437 -11.96 5.35 -2.83
N TRP A 438 -11.97 5.80 -4.07
CA TRP A 438 -11.95 4.96 -5.26
C TRP A 438 -10.93 5.50 -6.26
N GLU A 439 -9.92 4.71 -6.55
CA GLU A 439 -8.83 5.01 -7.45
C GLU A 439 -8.91 4.15 -8.71
N ILE A 440 -8.21 4.53 -9.77
CA ILE A 440 -8.30 3.84 -11.07
C ILE A 440 -6.89 3.61 -11.62
N ILE A 441 -6.61 2.36 -12.00
CA ILE A 441 -5.39 1.96 -12.71
C ILE A 441 -5.70 1.29 -14.04
N SER A 442 -4.70 1.18 -14.92
CA SER A 442 -4.77 0.34 -16.12
C SER A 442 -4.28 -1.08 -15.83
N LYS A 443 -5.01 -2.10 -16.30
CA LYS A 443 -4.56 -3.49 -16.25
C LYS A 443 -3.24 -3.71 -16.98
N ALA A 444 -2.99 -2.95 -18.06
CA ALA A 444 -1.74 -3.00 -18.79
C ALA A 444 -0.55 -2.56 -17.94
N ASP A 445 -0.73 -1.50 -17.14
CA ASP A 445 0.35 -0.98 -16.31
C ASP A 445 0.70 -1.93 -15.17
N LEU A 446 -0.30 -2.57 -14.55
CA LEU A 446 -0.10 -3.64 -13.58
C LEU A 446 0.68 -4.82 -14.19
N TYR A 447 0.31 -5.28 -15.39
CA TYR A 447 0.98 -6.37 -16.08
C TYR A 447 2.46 -6.03 -16.36
N GLU A 448 2.71 -4.82 -16.84
CA GLU A 448 4.08 -4.35 -17.10
C GLU A 448 4.89 -4.15 -15.80
N ALA A 449 4.25 -3.73 -14.68
CA ALA A 449 4.92 -3.62 -13.39
C ALA A 449 5.40 -5.01 -12.89
N VAL A 450 4.56 -6.04 -12.98
CA VAL A 450 4.97 -7.42 -12.62
C VAL A 450 6.17 -7.87 -13.46
N LYS A 451 6.16 -7.64 -14.77
CA LYS A 451 7.29 -7.96 -15.67
C LYS A 451 8.56 -7.18 -15.30
N ALA A 452 8.41 -5.88 -15.06
CA ALA A 452 9.52 -4.98 -14.72
C ALA A 452 10.20 -5.40 -13.42
N TYR A 453 9.41 -5.65 -12.38
CA TYR A 453 9.90 -6.00 -11.06
C TYR A 453 10.56 -7.38 -11.04
N HIS A 454 9.99 -8.34 -11.73
CA HIS A 454 10.63 -9.66 -11.94
C HIS A 454 11.98 -9.54 -12.67
N ALA A 455 12.02 -8.79 -13.77
CA ALA A 455 13.25 -8.59 -14.52
C ALA A 455 14.32 -7.85 -13.69
N PHE A 456 13.91 -6.85 -12.90
CA PHE A 456 14.81 -6.12 -12.02
C PHE A 456 15.40 -7.02 -10.92
N MET A 457 14.59 -7.80 -10.23
CA MET A 457 15.06 -8.72 -9.19
C MET A 457 16.13 -9.68 -9.71
N LEU A 458 15.99 -10.18 -10.94
CA LEU A 458 16.92 -11.16 -11.51
C LEU A 458 18.17 -10.55 -12.14
N LYS A 459 18.11 -9.33 -12.69
CA LYS A 459 19.13 -8.83 -13.64
C LYS A 459 19.75 -7.48 -13.27
N ALA A 460 19.32 -6.80 -12.18
CA ALA A 460 19.85 -5.49 -11.77
C ALA A 460 21.29 -5.54 -11.25
#